data_e6a80df9d291508fbcd5ec680a9ac6e6
#
_entry.id   e6a80df9d291508fbcd5ec680a9ac6e6
#
_cell.length_a   1.000
_cell.length_b   1.000
_cell.length_c   1.000
_cell.angle_alpha   90.00
_cell.angle_beta   90.00
_cell.angle_gamma   90.00
#
_symmetry.space_group_name_H-M   'P 1'
#
loop_
_entity.id
_entity.type
_entity.pdbx_description
1 polymer ?
#
loop_
_entity_poly.entity_id
_entity_poly.type
_entity_poly.pdbx_seq_one_letter_code
_entity_poly.pdbx_strand_id
1 'polypeptide(L)'
;MNAREGARRTARFALASLVVLASACGGMNEADAREAAALTGGDPSRGPDLMRKYGCQSCHTIPGVVGANGLVGPPLAGIASRSYIAGVLPNAPDNMLAWIRDPKRVDPKTAMPNTGVTPSDARHIAAYLYTLK
;
A
#
# COMPACT_ATOMS: atom_id res chain seq x y z
N MET A 1 51.74 -42.56 44.58
CA MET A 1 50.94 -41.84 45.59
C MET A 1 50.38 -40.61 44.94
N ASN A 2 49.05 -40.60 44.89
CA ASN A 2 48.11 -39.52 44.67
C ASN A 2 48.11 -38.72 43.37
N ALA A 3 47.37 -39.26 42.44
CA ALA A 3 46.70 -38.56 41.38
C ALA A 3 45.72 -37.55 41.98
N ARG A 4 45.65 -36.35 41.45
CA ARG A 4 44.49 -35.48 41.57
C ARG A 4 44.12 -34.97 40.19
N GLU A 5 43.06 -35.58 39.68
CA GLU A 5 42.38 -35.22 38.48
C GLU A 5 41.79 -33.81 38.61
N GLY A 6 42.27 -32.92 37.74
CA GLY A 6 41.63 -31.64 37.50
C GLY A 6 40.49 -31.76 36.50
N ALA A 7 39.28 -31.77 37.01
CA ALA A 7 38.08 -31.80 36.17
C ALA A 7 38.01 -30.53 35.30
N ARG A 8 38.21 -30.71 34.00
CA ARG A 8 37.98 -29.65 32.98
C ARG A 8 36.49 -29.53 32.78
N ARG A 9 35.89 -28.51 33.36
CA ARG A 9 34.51 -28.10 33.05
C ARG A 9 34.49 -27.45 31.70
N THR A 10 34.09 -28.20 30.69
CA THR A 10 33.76 -27.65 29.38
C THR A 10 32.41 -26.96 29.47
N ALA A 11 32.42 -25.64 29.55
CA ALA A 11 31.24 -24.82 29.43
C ALA A 11 30.73 -24.92 27.97
N ARG A 12 29.64 -25.63 27.76
CA ARG A 12 28.91 -25.65 26.50
C ARG A 12 28.06 -24.38 26.42
N PHE A 13 28.53 -23.40 25.67
CA PHE A 13 27.69 -22.28 25.26
C PHE A 13 26.69 -22.79 24.23
N ALA A 14 25.48 -23.04 24.66
CA ALA A 14 24.35 -23.26 23.78
C ALA A 14 24.00 -21.90 23.16
N LEU A 15 24.44 -21.63 21.93
CA LEU A 15 23.88 -20.54 21.13
C LEU A 15 22.43 -20.89 20.81
N ALA A 16 21.50 -20.29 21.52
CA ALA A 16 20.10 -20.28 21.17
C ALA A 16 19.95 -19.35 19.95
N SER A 17 19.94 -19.92 18.76
CA SER A 17 19.59 -19.19 17.54
C SER A 17 18.10 -18.87 17.61
N LEU A 18 17.77 -17.62 17.98
CA LEU A 18 16.42 -17.09 17.90
C LEU A 18 16.06 -16.87 16.43
N VAL A 19 15.44 -17.87 15.83
CA VAL A 19 14.86 -17.72 14.48
C VAL A 19 13.62 -16.84 14.63
N VAL A 20 13.77 -15.55 14.33
CA VAL A 20 12.64 -14.65 14.17
C VAL A 20 11.96 -15.05 12.88
N LEU A 21 10.89 -15.84 12.98
CA LEU A 21 9.95 -16.04 11.87
C LEU A 21 9.25 -14.69 11.64
N ALA A 22 9.76 -13.93 10.68
CA ALA A 22 9.04 -12.80 10.12
C ALA A 22 7.78 -13.37 9.45
N SER A 23 6.64 -13.25 10.11
CA SER A 23 5.33 -13.55 9.54
C SER A 23 5.11 -12.58 8.38
N ALA A 24 5.38 -13.05 7.16
CA ALA A 24 4.97 -12.38 5.94
C ALA A 24 3.45 -12.56 5.79
N CYS A 25 2.68 -11.94 6.69
CA CYS A 25 1.29 -11.62 6.40
C CYS A 25 1.33 -10.58 5.28
N GLY A 26 0.61 -10.82 4.17
CA GLY A 26 0.55 -9.97 2.98
C GLY A 26 0.02 -8.57 3.27
N GLY A 27 0.72 -7.84 4.09
CA GLY A 27 0.53 -6.43 4.41
C GLY A 27 1.35 -5.55 3.45
N MET A 28 0.97 -4.30 3.40
CA MET A 28 1.71 -3.24 2.71
C MET A 28 3.18 -3.28 3.14
N ASN A 29 4.10 -3.27 2.17
CA ASN A 29 5.52 -3.16 2.47
C ASN A 29 5.78 -1.79 3.13
N GLU A 30 6.46 -1.78 4.29
CA GLU A 30 6.73 -0.54 5.04
C GLU A 30 7.56 0.47 4.25
N ALA A 31 8.47 0.02 3.39
CA ALA A 31 9.27 0.90 2.55
C ALA A 31 8.39 1.60 1.51
N ASP A 32 7.51 0.85 0.84
CA ASP A 32 6.55 1.38 -0.12
C ASP A 32 5.56 2.33 0.55
N ALA A 33 5.12 2.01 1.76
CA ALA A 33 4.22 2.86 2.52
C ALA A 33 4.86 4.22 2.88
N ARG A 34 6.12 4.21 3.30
CA ARG A 34 6.87 5.44 3.59
C ARG A 34 7.13 6.29 2.35
N GLU A 35 7.50 5.65 1.24
CA GLU A 35 7.68 6.33 -0.04
C GLU A 35 6.36 6.99 -0.49
N ALA A 36 5.27 6.24 -0.50
CA ALA A 36 3.96 6.74 -0.90
C ALA A 36 3.46 7.89 0.00
N ALA A 37 3.69 7.80 1.31
CA ALA A 37 3.37 8.87 2.26
C ALA A 37 4.19 10.14 1.98
N ALA A 38 5.48 10.00 1.69
CA ALA A 38 6.35 11.13 1.35
C ALA A 38 5.92 11.80 0.04
N LEU A 39 5.51 11.02 -0.97
CA LEU A 39 5.07 11.53 -2.28
C LEU A 39 3.74 12.30 -2.20
N THR A 40 2.81 11.87 -1.36
CA THR A 40 1.41 12.36 -1.37
C THR A 40 1.03 13.21 -0.17
N GLY A 41 1.83 13.15 0.89
CA GLY A 41 1.49 13.72 2.21
C GLY A 41 0.30 13.01 2.88
N GLY A 42 -0.01 11.77 2.46
CA GLY A 42 -1.09 10.95 3.00
C GLY A 42 -0.59 9.76 3.80
N ASP A 43 -1.48 9.13 4.53
CA ASP A 43 -1.25 7.88 5.25
C ASP A 43 -1.90 6.72 4.46
N PRO A 44 -1.11 5.81 3.87
CA PRO A 44 -1.64 4.73 3.05
C PRO A 44 -2.50 3.73 3.83
N SER A 45 -2.30 3.61 5.15
CA SER A 45 -3.10 2.68 5.97
C SER A 45 -4.59 3.07 6.03
N ARG A 46 -4.92 4.34 5.79
CA ARG A 46 -6.29 4.86 5.75
C ARG A 46 -6.97 4.66 4.39
N GLY A 47 -6.18 4.38 3.35
CA GLY A 47 -6.68 4.27 1.98
C GLY A 47 -7.81 3.28 1.80
N PRO A 48 -7.69 2.01 2.25
CA PRO A 48 -8.72 0.98 2.06
C PRO A 48 -10.10 1.37 2.58
N ASP A 49 -10.17 1.92 3.79
CA ASP A 49 -11.44 2.34 4.39
C ASP A 49 -12.03 3.57 3.68
N LEU A 50 -11.20 4.52 3.29
CA LEU A 50 -11.63 5.68 2.53
C LEU A 50 -12.12 5.29 1.14
N MET A 51 -11.47 4.37 0.46
CA MET A 51 -11.93 3.86 -0.82
C MET A 51 -13.31 3.20 -0.73
N ARG A 52 -13.58 2.49 0.36
CA ARG A 52 -14.92 1.95 0.64
C ARG A 52 -15.92 3.07 0.95
N LYS A 53 -15.54 4.03 1.78
CA LYS A 53 -16.39 5.20 2.11
C LYS A 53 -16.85 5.95 0.86
N TYR A 54 -15.96 6.11 -0.11
CA TYR A 54 -16.25 6.86 -1.35
C TYR A 54 -16.73 5.98 -2.51
N GLY A 55 -16.95 4.68 -2.29
CA GLY A 55 -17.55 3.78 -3.26
C GLY A 55 -16.64 3.29 -4.39
N CYS A 56 -15.32 3.45 -4.28
CA CYS A 56 -14.35 3.03 -5.31
C CYS A 56 -14.46 1.54 -5.66
N GLN A 57 -14.76 0.70 -4.66
CA GLN A 57 -14.90 -0.75 -4.81
C GLN A 57 -16.08 -1.16 -5.70
N SER A 58 -17.06 -0.28 -5.89
CA SER A 58 -18.23 -0.59 -6.73
C SER A 58 -17.86 -0.69 -8.22
N CYS A 59 -16.79 0.00 -8.62
CA CYS A 59 -16.36 0.06 -10.01
C CYS A 59 -15.01 -0.61 -10.25
N HIS A 60 -14.12 -0.65 -9.26
CA HIS A 60 -12.75 -1.14 -9.40
C HIS A 60 -12.50 -2.41 -8.60
N THR A 61 -11.67 -3.28 -9.19
CA THR A 61 -10.96 -4.31 -8.43
C THR A 61 -9.73 -3.67 -7.80
N ILE A 62 -9.62 -3.73 -6.45
CA ILE A 62 -8.58 -3.05 -5.70
C ILE A 62 -7.94 -4.04 -4.73
N PRO A 63 -6.65 -4.40 -4.90
CA PRO A 63 -5.95 -5.27 -3.96
C PRO A 63 -6.03 -4.72 -2.53
N GLY A 64 -6.28 -5.60 -1.55
CA GLY A 64 -6.32 -5.25 -0.13
C GLY A 64 -7.56 -4.47 0.34
N VAL A 65 -8.49 -4.13 -0.55
CA VAL A 65 -9.76 -3.47 -0.20
C VAL A 65 -10.88 -4.50 -0.22
N VAL A 66 -11.47 -4.76 0.95
CA VAL A 66 -12.54 -5.76 1.10
C VAL A 66 -13.75 -5.41 0.24
N GLY A 67 -14.22 -6.37 -0.55
CA GLY A 67 -15.37 -6.20 -1.43
C GLY A 67 -15.08 -5.42 -2.73
N ALA A 68 -13.83 -5.05 -2.99
CA ALA A 68 -13.45 -4.33 -4.20
C ALA A 68 -13.23 -5.31 -5.37
N ASN A 69 -14.32 -5.73 -5.97
CA ASN A 69 -14.35 -6.64 -7.11
C ASN A 69 -15.14 -6.07 -8.31
N GLY A 70 -15.34 -4.75 -8.34
CA GLY A 70 -16.01 -4.06 -9.44
C GLY A 70 -15.23 -4.19 -10.75
N LEU A 71 -15.96 -4.33 -11.85
CA LEU A 71 -15.42 -4.55 -13.21
C LEU A 71 -15.77 -3.44 -14.19
N VAL A 72 -16.35 -2.34 -13.70
CA VAL A 72 -16.73 -1.17 -14.54
C VAL A 72 -15.50 -0.34 -14.87
N GLY A 73 -14.65 -0.11 -13.89
CA GLY A 73 -13.36 0.56 -14.05
C GLY A 73 -12.21 -0.45 -14.19
N PRO A 74 -11.02 0.00 -14.61
CA PRO A 74 -9.87 -0.88 -14.70
C PRO A 74 -9.42 -1.36 -13.31
N PRO A 75 -8.82 -2.56 -13.20
CA PRO A 75 -8.19 -3.01 -11.96
C PRO A 75 -7.10 -2.01 -11.52
N LEU A 76 -7.00 -1.76 -10.21
CA LEU A 76 -6.02 -0.83 -9.66
C LEU A 76 -4.72 -1.51 -9.21
N ALA A 77 -4.61 -2.83 -9.36
CA ALA A 77 -3.33 -3.53 -9.19
C ALA A 77 -2.27 -2.92 -10.10
N GLY A 78 -1.07 -2.71 -9.58
CA GLY A 78 0.06 -2.16 -10.33
C GLY A 78 -0.11 -0.70 -10.76
N ILE A 79 -1.06 0.05 -10.20
CA ILE A 79 -1.31 1.45 -10.60
C ILE A 79 -0.08 2.33 -10.38
N ALA A 80 0.70 2.08 -9.34
CA ALA A 80 1.92 2.82 -9.04
C ALA A 80 2.99 2.69 -10.14
N SER A 81 3.00 1.58 -10.88
CA SER A 81 3.99 1.29 -11.93
C SER A 81 3.55 1.74 -13.32
N ARG A 82 2.35 2.29 -13.48
CA ARG A 82 1.85 2.75 -14.78
C ARG A 82 2.44 4.10 -15.14
N SER A 83 2.71 4.31 -16.43
CA SER A 83 3.18 5.61 -16.94
C SER A 83 2.09 6.68 -16.93
N TYR A 84 0.81 6.27 -17.02
CA TYR A 84 -0.32 7.19 -17.10
C TYR A 84 -1.44 6.80 -16.16
N ILE A 85 -2.16 7.83 -15.65
CA ILE A 85 -3.43 7.72 -14.92
C ILE A 85 -4.53 7.87 -15.95
N ALA A 86 -5.48 6.93 -15.95
CA ALA A 86 -6.65 6.92 -16.84
C ALA A 86 -6.32 7.06 -18.35
N GLY A 87 -5.08 6.85 -18.74
CA GLY A 87 -4.61 7.03 -20.13
C GLY A 87 -4.43 8.49 -20.56
N VAL A 88 -4.68 9.47 -19.70
CA VAL A 88 -4.69 10.91 -20.07
C VAL A 88 -3.69 11.76 -19.29
N LEU A 89 -3.33 11.41 -18.06
CA LEU A 89 -2.38 12.15 -17.25
C LEU A 89 -1.11 11.35 -17.00
N PRO A 90 0.08 11.96 -17.05
CA PRO A 90 1.28 11.34 -16.52
C PRO A 90 1.06 10.90 -15.05
N ASN A 91 1.57 9.73 -14.67
CA ASN A 91 1.44 9.23 -13.31
C ASN A 91 2.36 10.00 -12.37
N ALA A 92 1.82 11.05 -11.77
CA ALA A 92 2.48 11.91 -10.79
C ALA A 92 1.51 12.18 -9.63
N PRO A 93 2.02 12.44 -8.41
CA PRO A 93 1.17 12.63 -7.23
C PRO A 93 0.08 13.69 -7.40
N ASP A 94 0.42 14.86 -7.90
CA ASP A 94 -0.56 15.95 -8.10
C ASP A 94 -1.65 15.57 -9.13
N ASN A 95 -1.27 14.86 -10.18
CA ASN A 95 -2.19 14.35 -11.18
C ASN A 95 -3.12 13.26 -10.60
N MET A 96 -2.59 12.38 -9.74
CA MET A 96 -3.39 11.39 -9.03
C MET A 96 -4.42 12.06 -8.12
N LEU A 97 -4.00 13.08 -7.36
CA LEU A 97 -4.91 13.87 -6.51
C LEU A 97 -5.98 14.58 -7.32
N ALA A 98 -5.62 15.19 -8.44
CA ALA A 98 -6.56 15.86 -9.34
C ALA A 98 -7.59 14.88 -9.91
N TRP A 99 -7.13 13.69 -10.37
CA TRP A 99 -7.98 12.64 -10.91
C TRP A 99 -8.97 12.08 -9.87
N ILE A 100 -8.50 11.76 -8.66
CA ILE A 100 -9.35 11.22 -7.60
C ILE A 100 -10.45 12.21 -7.20
N ARG A 101 -10.11 13.50 -7.16
CA ARG A 101 -11.04 14.54 -6.68
C ARG A 101 -12.07 14.96 -7.71
N ASP A 102 -11.67 15.10 -8.95
CA ASP A 102 -12.55 15.58 -10.01
C ASP A 102 -12.16 15.02 -11.38
N PRO A 103 -12.47 13.73 -11.62
CA PRO A 103 -12.11 13.07 -12.88
C PRO A 103 -12.77 13.72 -14.10
N LYS A 104 -13.97 14.28 -13.93
CA LYS A 104 -14.71 14.97 -15.02
C LYS A 104 -14.03 16.27 -15.46
N ARG A 105 -13.34 16.96 -14.57
CA ARG A 105 -12.58 18.16 -14.93
C ARG A 105 -11.34 17.79 -15.75
N VAL A 106 -10.75 16.62 -15.51
CA VAL A 106 -9.59 16.12 -16.25
C VAL A 106 -10.01 15.55 -17.60
N ASP A 107 -11.00 14.68 -17.59
CA ASP A 107 -11.61 14.10 -18.80
C ASP A 107 -13.14 14.13 -18.70
N PRO A 108 -13.80 15.08 -19.36
CA PRO A 108 -15.26 15.18 -19.36
C PRO A 108 -16.01 13.94 -19.86
N LYS A 109 -15.32 13.08 -20.62
CA LYS A 109 -15.89 11.85 -21.19
C LYS A 109 -15.71 10.63 -20.29
N THR A 110 -14.96 10.73 -19.20
CA THR A 110 -14.73 9.60 -18.32
C THR A 110 -16.04 9.07 -17.71
N ALA A 111 -16.13 7.74 -17.56
CA ALA A 111 -17.21 7.12 -16.81
C ALA A 111 -17.04 7.23 -15.30
N MET A 112 -15.83 7.54 -14.81
CA MET A 112 -15.56 7.70 -13.39
C MET A 112 -16.30 8.92 -12.85
N PRO A 113 -17.19 8.76 -11.84
CA PRO A 113 -17.94 9.88 -11.28
C PRO A 113 -17.09 10.72 -10.33
N ASN A 114 -17.52 11.97 -10.09
CA ASN A 114 -17.03 12.72 -8.94
C ASN A 114 -17.72 12.17 -7.68
N THR A 115 -16.94 11.56 -6.79
CA THR A 115 -17.43 10.92 -5.57
C THR A 115 -17.37 11.83 -4.34
N GLY A 116 -16.97 13.10 -4.51
CA GLY A 116 -16.88 14.05 -3.43
C GLY A 116 -15.72 13.85 -2.46
N VAL A 117 -14.63 13.21 -2.93
CA VAL A 117 -13.45 13.00 -2.09
C VAL A 117 -12.85 14.32 -1.65
N THR A 118 -12.66 14.50 -0.34
CA THR A 118 -12.03 15.70 0.21
C THR A 118 -10.53 15.76 -0.15
N PRO A 119 -9.91 16.95 -0.17
CA PRO A 119 -8.48 17.07 -0.43
C PRO A 119 -7.61 16.26 0.52
N SER A 120 -7.98 16.16 1.80
CA SER A 120 -7.28 15.35 2.80
C SER A 120 -7.41 13.87 2.51
N ASP A 121 -8.64 13.38 2.28
CA ASP A 121 -8.89 11.97 2.03
C ASP A 121 -8.28 11.51 0.70
N ALA A 122 -8.21 12.39 -0.30
CA ALA A 122 -7.54 12.11 -1.57
C ALA A 122 -6.04 11.79 -1.38
N ARG A 123 -5.36 12.48 -0.45
CA ARG A 123 -3.94 12.19 -0.15
C ARG A 123 -3.76 10.78 0.42
N HIS A 124 -4.63 10.36 1.33
CA HIS A 124 -4.59 9.02 1.92
C HIS A 124 -4.90 7.94 0.89
N ILE A 125 -5.88 8.17 0.03
CA ILE A 125 -6.22 7.27 -1.08
C ILE A 125 -5.07 7.18 -2.08
N ALA A 126 -4.49 8.31 -2.50
CA ALA A 126 -3.35 8.33 -3.40
C ALA A 126 -2.13 7.63 -2.80
N ALA A 127 -1.86 7.83 -1.50
CA ALA A 127 -0.80 7.11 -0.80
C ALA A 127 -0.99 5.61 -0.89
N TYR A 128 -2.20 5.11 -0.65
CA TYR A 128 -2.48 3.68 -0.79
C TYR A 128 -2.28 3.19 -2.23
N LEU A 129 -2.77 3.92 -3.23
CA LEU A 129 -2.60 3.57 -4.63
C LEU A 129 -1.13 3.48 -5.03
N TYR A 130 -0.26 4.34 -4.50
CA TYR A 130 1.18 4.28 -4.76
C TYR A 130 1.90 3.13 -4.06
N THR A 131 1.25 2.39 -3.17
CA THR A 131 1.77 1.12 -2.65
C THR A 131 1.44 -0.08 -3.55
N LEU A 132 0.54 0.07 -4.52
CA LEU A 132 0.10 -0.99 -5.44
C LEU A 132 1.03 -1.05 -6.66
N LYS A 133 2.21 -1.66 -6.48
CA LYS A 133 3.24 -1.88 -7.51
C LYS A 133 3.03 -3.16 -8.29
#